data_2014091a268e0ab5eb1fc5c8b26247b9
#
_entry.id   2014091a268e0ab5eb1fc5c8b26247b9
#
_cell.length_a   1.000
_cell.length_b   1.000
_cell.length_c   1.000
_cell.angle_alpha   90.00
_cell.angle_beta   90.00
_cell.angle_gamma   90.00
#
_symmetry.space_group_name_H-M   'P 1'
#
loop_
_entity.id
_entity.type
_entity.pdbx_description
1 polymer ?
#
loop_
_entity_poly.entity_id
_entity_poly.type
_entity_poly.pdbx_seq_one_letter_code
_entity_poly.pdbx_strand_id
1 'polypeptide(L)'
;SKELVKQRMEGIQAVLSGTPVTIVTSLDGFMDHLAPKESIEEKVLKIQNDSVLKLDEMAERLSDVGYDREVQVEGPGQFAVRGGILDIYPLTEEFPVRIEFWGDEVDSIRTFDVESQRSIENMTEITIYPAVEFPQGEEKGVSFLDYFSKEDTILFLDEPVRLVERGQNIEEEFLEAQKKRLENGYELEEEEAKIFPVADILKKINTYSSIGFFALEMKCRGLEVRE
;
A
#
# COMPACT_ATOMS: atom_id res chain seq x y z
N SER A 1 0.20 6.09 10.57
CA SER A 1 0.70 7.41 10.13
C SER A 1 0.83 7.42 8.62
N LYS A 2 0.70 8.59 7.95
CA LYS A 2 0.83 8.71 6.48
C LYS A 2 2.17 8.15 5.96
N GLU A 3 3.24 8.26 6.73
CA GLU A 3 4.57 7.72 6.37
C GLU A 3 4.58 6.18 6.30
N LEU A 4 3.90 5.49 7.22
CA LEU A 4 3.78 4.03 7.16
C LEU A 4 2.96 3.58 5.94
N VAL A 5 1.87 4.29 5.63
CA VAL A 5 1.07 4.00 4.42
C VAL A 5 1.91 4.18 3.17
N LYS A 6 2.71 5.26 3.09
CA LYS A 6 3.64 5.50 1.98
C LYS A 6 4.61 4.32 1.80
N GLN A 7 5.32 3.91 2.87
CA GLN A 7 6.28 2.81 2.82
C GLN A 7 5.63 1.49 2.37
N ARG A 8 4.41 1.20 2.83
CA ARG A 8 3.67 0.01 2.41
C ARG A 8 3.24 0.10 0.94
N MET A 9 2.75 1.25 0.51
CA MET A 9 2.39 1.47 -0.90
C MET A 9 3.61 1.38 -1.82
N GLU A 10 4.78 1.84 -1.40
CA GLU A 10 6.05 1.62 -2.11
C GLU A 10 6.36 0.12 -2.25
N GLY A 11 6.17 -0.67 -1.19
CA GLY A 11 6.32 -2.12 -1.23
C GLY A 11 5.31 -2.79 -2.18
N ILE A 12 4.04 -2.41 -2.10
CA ILE A 12 2.98 -2.90 -3.00
C ILE A 12 3.31 -2.55 -4.46
N GLN A 13 3.66 -1.30 -4.73
CA GLN A 13 4.04 -0.83 -6.06
C GLN A 13 5.23 -1.62 -6.63
N ALA A 14 6.25 -1.87 -5.81
CA ALA A 14 7.41 -2.67 -6.20
C ALA A 14 7.02 -4.09 -6.61
N VAL A 15 6.12 -4.74 -5.87
CA VAL A 15 5.60 -6.07 -6.23
C VAL A 15 4.76 -6.02 -7.51
N LEU A 16 3.91 -5.01 -7.67
CA LEU A 16 3.05 -4.85 -8.84
C LEU A 16 3.84 -4.51 -10.11
N SER A 17 5.06 -3.97 -10.00
CA SER A 17 5.94 -3.69 -11.15
C SER A 17 6.37 -4.95 -11.90
N GLY A 18 6.26 -6.13 -11.25
CA GLY A 18 6.66 -7.42 -11.84
C GLY A 18 8.18 -7.62 -11.96
N THR A 19 8.99 -6.70 -11.43
CA THR A 19 10.44 -6.85 -11.39
C THR A 19 10.89 -7.59 -10.12
N PRO A 20 12.00 -8.34 -10.15
CA PRO A 20 12.54 -8.95 -8.95
C PRO A 20 12.85 -7.90 -7.87
N VAL A 21 12.31 -8.07 -6.68
CA VAL A 21 12.48 -7.14 -5.55
C VAL A 21 12.89 -7.88 -4.30
N THR A 22 13.62 -7.20 -3.40
CA THR A 22 13.86 -7.65 -2.03
C THR A 22 13.10 -6.72 -1.09
N ILE A 23 12.20 -7.30 -0.30
CA ILE A 23 11.40 -6.56 0.67
C ILE A 23 11.79 -7.01 2.07
N VAL A 24 12.05 -6.03 2.94
CA VAL A 24 12.27 -6.24 4.36
C VAL A 24 11.04 -5.77 5.11
N THR A 25 10.44 -6.66 5.91
CA THR A 25 9.23 -6.34 6.67
C THR A 25 9.28 -7.05 8.03
N SER A 26 8.48 -6.57 8.96
CA SER A 26 8.21 -7.25 10.22
C SER A 26 6.97 -8.15 10.09
N LEU A 27 6.73 -9.02 11.07
CA LEU A 27 5.61 -9.97 11.01
C LEU A 27 4.24 -9.27 11.04
N ASP A 28 4.13 -8.14 11.72
CA ASP A 28 2.92 -7.31 11.73
C ASP A 28 2.53 -6.84 10.32
N GLY A 29 3.50 -6.55 9.44
CA GLY A 29 3.21 -6.24 8.05
C GLY A 29 2.48 -7.35 7.28
N PHE A 30 2.61 -8.60 7.71
CA PHE A 30 1.84 -9.74 7.17
C PHE A 30 0.52 -9.99 7.89
N MET A 31 0.37 -9.48 9.11
CA MET A 31 -0.84 -9.65 9.91
C MET A 31 -1.92 -8.61 9.55
N ASP A 32 -1.57 -7.49 8.98
CA ASP A 32 -2.52 -6.47 8.54
C ASP A 32 -3.33 -6.92 7.32
N HIS A 33 -4.58 -6.42 7.24
CA HIS A 33 -5.46 -6.63 6.10
C HIS A 33 -5.17 -5.60 5.02
N LEU A 34 -4.87 -6.09 3.81
CA LEU A 34 -4.70 -5.30 2.60
C LEU A 34 -5.78 -5.65 1.59
N ALA A 35 -6.07 -4.76 0.64
CA ALA A 35 -6.91 -5.12 -0.50
C ALA A 35 -6.25 -6.24 -1.32
N PRO A 36 -7.01 -7.11 -2.01
CA PRO A 36 -6.46 -8.08 -2.94
C PRO A 36 -5.57 -7.40 -4.00
N LYS A 37 -4.50 -8.08 -4.41
CA LYS A 37 -3.55 -7.57 -5.41
C LYS A 37 -4.25 -7.11 -6.69
N GLU A 38 -5.17 -7.92 -7.19
CA GLU A 38 -5.95 -7.68 -8.39
C GLU A 38 -6.81 -6.41 -8.26
N SER A 39 -7.39 -6.19 -7.08
CA SER A 39 -8.18 -4.99 -6.81
C SER A 39 -7.32 -3.72 -6.82
N ILE A 40 -6.11 -3.77 -6.28
CA ILE A 40 -5.18 -2.63 -6.37
C ILE A 40 -4.79 -2.39 -7.84
N GLU A 41 -4.47 -3.45 -8.61
CA GLU A 41 -4.10 -3.35 -10.04
C GLU A 41 -5.21 -2.71 -10.88
N GLU A 42 -6.48 -3.07 -10.65
CA GLU A 42 -7.64 -2.49 -11.35
C GLU A 42 -7.85 -1.00 -11.04
N LYS A 43 -7.38 -0.54 -9.88
CA LYS A 43 -7.49 0.84 -9.43
C LYS A 43 -6.29 1.70 -9.79
N VAL A 44 -5.24 1.13 -10.38
CA VAL A 44 -4.10 1.88 -10.91
C VAL A 44 -4.55 2.71 -12.11
N LEU A 45 -4.22 4.00 -12.09
CA LEU A 45 -4.52 4.92 -13.17
C LEU A 45 -3.28 5.14 -14.03
N LYS A 46 -3.38 4.87 -15.33
CA LYS A 46 -2.34 5.17 -16.31
C LYS A 46 -2.82 6.29 -17.21
N ILE A 47 -2.07 7.38 -17.24
CA ILE A 47 -2.37 8.57 -18.02
C ILE A 47 -1.19 8.84 -18.95
N GLN A 48 -1.47 9.04 -20.21
CA GLN A 48 -0.47 9.34 -21.24
C GLN A 48 -0.87 10.62 -21.97
N ASN A 49 0.09 11.28 -22.61
CA ASN A 49 -0.21 12.35 -23.57
C ASN A 49 -1.18 11.82 -24.63
N ASP A 50 -2.04 12.70 -25.13
CA ASP A 50 -3.08 12.40 -26.15
C ASP A 50 -4.17 11.42 -25.65
N SER A 51 -4.16 11.00 -24.38
CA SER A 51 -5.26 10.22 -23.78
C SER A 51 -6.54 11.06 -23.70
N VAL A 52 -7.68 10.44 -24.02
CA VAL A 52 -8.99 11.08 -23.88
C VAL A 52 -9.61 10.65 -22.57
N LEU A 53 -9.69 11.57 -21.61
CA LEU A 53 -10.13 11.33 -20.23
C LEU A 53 -10.96 12.51 -19.77
N LYS A 54 -12.13 12.25 -19.17
CA LYS A 54 -12.92 13.32 -18.57
C LYS A 54 -12.35 13.70 -17.20
N LEU A 55 -12.04 14.97 -17.04
CA LEU A 55 -11.43 15.51 -15.83
C LEU A 55 -12.28 15.25 -14.57
N ASP A 56 -13.60 15.37 -14.66
CA ASP A 56 -14.51 15.11 -13.55
C ASP A 56 -14.51 13.63 -13.14
N GLU A 57 -14.56 12.71 -14.11
CA GLU A 57 -14.47 11.26 -13.85
C GLU A 57 -13.11 10.89 -13.21
N MET A 58 -12.03 11.55 -13.63
CA MET A 58 -10.71 11.36 -13.05
C MET A 58 -10.65 11.86 -11.61
N ALA A 59 -11.26 13.00 -11.31
CA ALA A 59 -11.32 13.55 -9.96
C ALA A 59 -12.10 12.63 -9.00
N GLU A 60 -13.23 12.05 -9.45
CA GLU A 60 -13.97 11.05 -8.68
C GLU A 60 -13.12 9.80 -8.42
N ARG A 61 -12.48 9.24 -9.45
CA ARG A 61 -11.60 8.07 -9.31
C ARG A 61 -10.45 8.30 -8.34
N LEU A 62 -9.84 9.50 -8.34
CA LEU A 62 -8.78 9.85 -7.39
C LEU A 62 -9.30 9.88 -5.95
N SER A 63 -10.50 10.41 -5.72
CA SER A 63 -11.13 10.38 -4.39
C SER A 63 -11.42 8.94 -3.94
N ASP A 64 -11.92 8.09 -4.83
CA ASP A 64 -12.25 6.68 -4.54
C ASP A 64 -11.00 5.86 -4.17
N VAL A 65 -9.84 6.20 -4.71
CA VAL A 65 -8.57 5.54 -4.39
C VAL A 65 -7.78 6.24 -3.28
N GLY A 66 -8.42 7.16 -2.54
CA GLY A 66 -7.92 7.70 -1.28
C GLY A 66 -7.10 8.97 -1.37
N TYR A 67 -7.14 9.69 -2.51
CA TYR A 67 -6.53 11.02 -2.59
C TYR A 67 -7.46 12.09 -2.02
N ASP A 68 -6.90 12.99 -1.22
CA ASP A 68 -7.61 14.14 -0.66
C ASP A 68 -7.72 15.25 -1.72
N ARG A 69 -8.95 15.73 -1.97
CA ARG A 69 -9.17 16.86 -2.88
C ARG A 69 -8.93 18.18 -2.15
N GLU A 70 -8.00 18.97 -2.67
CA GLU A 70 -7.61 20.25 -2.10
C GLU A 70 -7.77 21.41 -3.11
N VAL A 71 -7.68 22.63 -2.62
CA VAL A 71 -7.66 23.84 -3.48
C VAL A 71 -6.34 23.93 -4.24
N GLN A 72 -5.25 23.54 -3.59
CA GLN A 72 -3.89 23.46 -4.12
C GLN A 72 -3.18 22.28 -3.47
N VAL A 73 -2.37 21.59 -4.26
CA VAL A 73 -1.56 20.47 -3.77
C VAL A 73 -0.39 21.01 -2.94
N GLU A 74 -0.24 20.51 -1.72
CA GLU A 74 0.83 20.88 -0.77
C GLU A 74 1.68 19.67 -0.33
N GLY A 75 1.16 18.44 -0.50
CA GLY A 75 1.85 17.24 -0.07
C GLY A 75 1.33 15.96 -0.72
N PRO A 76 2.04 14.83 -0.48
CA PRO A 76 1.67 13.53 -1.01
C PRO A 76 0.26 13.07 -0.61
N GLY A 77 -0.43 12.40 -1.53
CA GLY A 77 -1.81 11.92 -1.34
C GLY A 77 -2.88 12.98 -1.59
N GLN A 78 -2.52 14.13 -2.17
CA GLN A 78 -3.44 15.22 -2.48
C GLN A 78 -3.60 15.42 -3.99
N PHE A 79 -4.76 15.93 -4.41
CA PHE A 79 -4.98 16.41 -5.77
C PHE A 79 -5.81 17.69 -5.79
N ALA A 80 -5.69 18.48 -6.85
CA ALA A 80 -6.45 19.70 -7.07
C ALA A 80 -6.88 19.81 -8.53
N VAL A 81 -8.09 20.32 -8.76
CA VAL A 81 -8.62 20.60 -10.10
C VAL A 81 -8.88 22.09 -10.23
N ARG A 82 -8.30 22.69 -11.26
CA ARG A 82 -8.45 24.13 -11.57
C ARG A 82 -8.60 24.37 -13.06
N GLY A 83 -9.83 24.64 -13.51
CA GLY A 83 -10.11 24.75 -14.95
C GLY A 83 -9.79 23.44 -15.65
N GLY A 84 -8.93 23.46 -16.68
CA GLY A 84 -8.44 22.28 -17.41
C GLY A 84 -7.14 21.68 -16.85
N ILE A 85 -6.85 21.90 -15.56
CA ILE A 85 -5.60 21.43 -14.93
C ILE A 85 -5.94 20.48 -13.79
N LEU A 86 -5.30 19.31 -13.77
CA LEU A 86 -5.27 18.37 -12.67
C LEU A 86 -3.85 18.36 -12.09
N ASP A 87 -3.69 18.84 -10.87
CA ASP A 87 -2.49 18.68 -10.08
C ASP A 87 -2.68 17.49 -9.15
N ILE A 88 -1.74 16.56 -9.13
CA ILE A 88 -1.74 15.40 -8.24
C ILE A 88 -0.37 15.19 -7.63
N TYR A 89 -0.32 14.90 -6.33
CA TYR A 89 0.90 14.48 -5.67
C TYR A 89 0.78 12.98 -5.31
N PRO A 90 1.28 12.09 -6.18
CA PRO A 90 1.24 10.67 -5.88
C PRO A 90 1.96 10.37 -4.57
N LEU A 91 1.48 9.39 -3.83
CA LEU A 91 1.97 9.10 -2.48
C LEU A 91 3.45 8.67 -2.46
N THR A 92 3.88 8.00 -3.52
CA THR A 92 5.22 7.40 -3.66
C THR A 92 6.19 8.22 -4.51
N GLU A 93 5.74 9.33 -5.09
CA GLU A 93 6.58 10.19 -5.93
C GLU A 93 7.25 11.30 -5.12
N GLU A 94 8.40 11.77 -5.60
CA GLU A 94 9.15 12.86 -5.00
C GLU A 94 8.51 14.23 -5.29
N PHE A 95 7.93 14.38 -6.48
CA PHE A 95 7.34 15.62 -6.95
C PHE A 95 5.89 15.41 -7.39
N PRO A 96 5.03 16.43 -7.21
CA PRO A 96 3.70 16.43 -7.78
C PRO A 96 3.75 16.55 -9.30
N VAL A 97 2.67 16.10 -9.93
CA VAL A 97 2.49 16.10 -11.38
C VAL A 97 1.34 16.98 -11.75
N ARG A 98 1.53 17.82 -12.77
CA ARG A 98 0.52 18.65 -13.40
C ARG A 98 0.15 18.07 -14.75
N ILE A 99 -1.13 17.82 -14.94
CA ILE A 99 -1.72 17.30 -16.16
C ILE A 99 -2.62 18.41 -16.72
N GLU A 100 -2.31 18.90 -17.91
CA GLU A 100 -3.12 19.91 -18.61
C GLU A 100 -4.01 19.24 -19.63
N PHE A 101 -5.25 19.67 -19.69
CA PHE A 101 -6.27 19.15 -20.59
C PHE A 101 -6.71 20.21 -21.57
N TRP A 102 -6.87 19.81 -22.82
CA TRP A 102 -7.59 20.57 -23.85
C TRP A 102 -8.93 19.87 -24.11
N GLY A 103 -10.01 20.38 -23.50
CA GLY A 103 -11.26 19.62 -23.42
C GLY A 103 -11.07 18.35 -22.60
N ASP A 104 -11.32 17.19 -23.22
CA ASP A 104 -11.13 15.86 -22.61
C ASP A 104 -9.80 15.21 -23.03
N GLU A 105 -8.95 15.89 -23.77
CA GLU A 105 -7.65 15.37 -24.25
C GLU A 105 -6.51 15.85 -23.36
N VAL A 106 -5.63 14.94 -22.96
CA VAL A 106 -4.40 15.25 -22.20
C VAL A 106 -3.40 15.92 -23.11
N ASP A 107 -3.15 17.21 -22.93
CA ASP A 107 -2.24 18.03 -23.73
C ASP A 107 -0.79 17.91 -23.25
N SER A 108 -0.56 17.94 -21.95
CA SER A 108 0.78 17.84 -21.37
C SER A 108 0.78 17.25 -19.97
N ILE A 109 1.88 16.56 -19.64
CA ILE A 109 2.17 16.01 -18.31
C ILE A 109 3.55 16.49 -17.89
N ARG A 110 3.67 17.06 -16.68
CA ARG A 110 4.96 17.51 -16.13
C ARG A 110 5.01 17.45 -14.61
N THR A 111 6.19 17.22 -14.07
CA THR A 111 6.44 17.43 -12.65
C THR A 111 6.60 18.92 -12.35
N PHE A 112 6.30 19.33 -11.13
CA PHE A 112 6.47 20.71 -10.71
C PHE A 112 6.88 20.80 -9.23
N ASP A 113 7.47 21.92 -8.87
CA ASP A 113 7.85 22.25 -7.49
C ASP A 113 6.67 22.89 -6.75
N VAL A 114 6.33 22.36 -5.57
CA VAL A 114 5.16 22.79 -4.77
C VAL A 114 5.25 24.26 -4.38
N GLU A 115 6.41 24.73 -3.95
CA GLU A 115 6.57 26.11 -3.41
C GLU A 115 6.57 27.15 -4.53
N SER A 116 7.38 26.93 -5.57
CA SER A 116 7.52 27.87 -6.68
C SER A 116 6.48 27.70 -7.78
N GLN A 117 5.75 26.58 -7.80
CA GLN A 117 4.78 26.19 -8.85
C GLN A 117 5.42 26.10 -10.26
N ARG A 118 6.75 26.03 -10.34
CA ARG A 118 7.47 25.92 -11.61
C ARG A 118 7.62 24.48 -12.05
N SER A 119 7.48 24.26 -13.35
CA SER A 119 7.74 22.96 -13.96
C SER A 119 9.19 22.55 -13.78
N ILE A 120 9.40 21.26 -13.51
CA ILE A 120 10.71 20.63 -13.34
C ILE A 120 11.03 19.83 -14.61
N GLU A 121 10.19 18.86 -14.95
CA GLU A 121 10.44 17.93 -16.04
C GLU A 121 9.13 17.61 -16.79
N ASN A 122 9.23 17.46 -18.12
CA ASN A 122 8.12 16.98 -18.95
C ASN A 122 8.12 15.45 -18.95
N MET A 123 6.91 14.89 -18.89
CA MET A 123 6.65 13.46 -18.91
C MET A 123 5.76 13.11 -20.11
N THR A 124 5.85 11.88 -20.60
CA THR A 124 4.94 11.36 -21.63
C THR A 124 3.79 10.56 -21.03
N GLU A 125 4.00 10.02 -19.84
CA GLU A 125 3.01 9.21 -19.13
C GLU A 125 3.24 9.27 -17.61
N ILE A 126 2.21 8.93 -16.85
CA ILE A 126 2.29 8.72 -15.40
C ILE A 126 1.42 7.53 -15.00
N THR A 127 1.90 6.76 -14.03
CA THR A 127 1.14 5.70 -13.35
C THR A 127 0.86 6.15 -11.92
N ILE A 128 -0.42 6.22 -11.57
CA ILE A 128 -0.89 6.66 -10.25
C ILE A 128 -1.45 5.45 -9.51
N TYR A 129 -0.86 5.11 -8.38
CA TYR A 129 -1.32 4.06 -7.49
C TYR A 129 -2.29 4.61 -6.44
N PRO A 130 -3.19 3.78 -5.87
CA PRO A 130 -4.02 4.19 -4.76
C PRO A 130 -3.21 4.80 -3.62
N ALA A 131 -3.78 5.81 -2.94
CA ALA A 131 -3.17 6.45 -1.77
C ALA A 131 -3.51 5.75 -0.45
N VAL A 132 -4.28 4.66 -0.50
CA VAL A 132 -4.70 3.83 0.63
C VAL A 132 -4.49 2.36 0.34
N GLU A 133 -4.18 1.60 1.38
CA GLU A 133 -3.95 0.15 1.31
C GLU A 133 -5.22 -0.66 1.14
N PHE A 134 -6.37 -0.06 1.48
CA PHE A 134 -7.69 -0.66 1.39
C PHE A 134 -8.69 0.36 0.82
N PRO A 135 -8.78 0.51 -0.51
CA PRO A 135 -9.70 1.44 -1.16
C PRO A 135 -11.16 1.10 -0.87
N GLN A 136 -12.04 2.10 -0.96
CA GLN A 136 -13.48 1.92 -0.75
C GLN A 136 -14.07 0.82 -1.64
N GLY A 137 -15.02 0.08 -1.09
CA GLY A 137 -15.72 -1.00 -1.78
C GLY A 137 -15.05 -2.36 -1.66
N GLU A 138 -13.91 -2.47 -0.97
CA GLU A 138 -13.29 -3.75 -0.67
C GLU A 138 -13.98 -4.42 0.52
N GLU A 139 -14.42 -5.67 0.34
CA GLU A 139 -15.12 -6.43 1.39
C GLU A 139 -14.22 -7.44 2.10
N LYS A 140 -13.08 -7.82 1.46
CA LYS A 140 -12.25 -8.92 1.93
C LYS A 140 -10.78 -8.57 1.91
N GLY A 141 -10.17 -8.52 3.09
CA GLY A 141 -8.74 -8.32 3.24
C GLY A 141 -7.92 -9.59 2.96
N VAL A 142 -6.70 -9.39 2.46
CA VAL A 142 -5.67 -10.41 2.29
C VAL A 142 -4.40 -10.02 3.03
N SER A 143 -3.54 -11.00 3.35
CA SER A 143 -2.21 -10.73 3.89
C SER A 143 -1.27 -10.25 2.78
N PHE A 144 -0.27 -9.45 3.13
CA PHE A 144 0.77 -9.08 2.17
C PHE A 144 1.50 -10.30 1.57
N LEU A 145 1.56 -11.45 2.29
CA LEU A 145 2.06 -12.71 1.74
C LEU A 145 1.30 -13.16 0.48
N ASP A 146 0.01 -12.86 0.38
CA ASP A 146 -0.81 -13.27 -0.77
C ASP A 146 -0.47 -12.53 -2.07
N TYR A 147 0.35 -11.47 -2.00
CA TYR A 147 0.86 -10.74 -3.16
C TYR A 147 1.98 -11.48 -3.90
N PHE A 148 2.57 -12.50 -3.28
CA PHE A 148 3.75 -13.19 -3.79
C PHE A 148 3.40 -14.59 -4.31
N SER A 149 3.96 -14.94 -5.48
CA SER A 149 3.94 -16.32 -5.98
C SER A 149 4.83 -17.20 -5.10
N LYS A 150 4.32 -18.38 -4.74
CA LYS A 150 5.08 -19.34 -3.90
C LYS A 150 6.27 -19.95 -4.64
N GLU A 151 6.14 -20.02 -5.96
CA GLU A 151 7.14 -20.59 -6.86
C GLU A 151 8.36 -19.67 -7.03
N ASP A 152 8.12 -18.36 -7.02
CA ASP A 152 9.13 -17.34 -7.33
C ASP A 152 9.61 -16.57 -6.09
N THR A 153 9.21 -17.02 -4.89
CA THR A 153 9.50 -16.31 -3.64
C THR A 153 10.28 -17.19 -2.66
N ILE A 154 11.31 -16.60 -2.07
CA ILE A 154 12.07 -17.18 -0.96
C ILE A 154 11.93 -16.24 0.24
N LEU A 155 11.52 -16.79 1.37
CA LEU A 155 11.43 -16.05 2.63
C LEU A 155 12.72 -16.26 3.44
N PHE A 156 13.32 -15.17 3.89
CA PHE A 156 14.42 -15.17 4.82
C PHE A 156 13.87 -14.77 6.21
N LEU A 157 13.92 -15.71 7.16
CA LEU A 157 13.37 -15.54 8.49
C LEU A 157 14.50 -15.30 9.48
N ASP A 158 14.61 -14.08 9.96
CA ASP A 158 15.58 -13.72 10.99
C ASP A 158 15.03 -14.07 12.38
N GLU A 159 15.75 -14.90 13.14
CA GLU A 159 15.35 -15.37 14.46
C GLU A 159 13.89 -15.88 14.53
N PRO A 160 13.53 -16.98 13.84
CA PRO A 160 12.14 -17.45 13.72
C PRO A 160 11.38 -17.60 15.03
N VAL A 161 12.06 -17.95 16.12
CA VAL A 161 11.45 -18.04 17.47
C VAL A 161 10.93 -16.67 17.93
N ARG A 162 11.72 -15.61 17.72
CA ARG A 162 11.34 -14.24 18.07
C ARG A 162 10.21 -13.72 17.21
N LEU A 163 10.14 -14.15 15.93
CA LEU A 163 9.01 -13.80 15.06
C LEU A 163 7.69 -14.35 15.59
N VAL A 164 7.68 -15.62 16.07
CA VAL A 164 6.48 -16.22 16.67
C VAL A 164 6.06 -15.50 17.95
N GLU A 165 7.01 -15.24 18.84
CA GLU A 165 6.77 -14.50 20.09
C GLU A 165 6.25 -13.08 19.80
N ARG A 166 6.85 -12.39 18.84
CA ARG A 166 6.41 -11.06 18.42
C ARG A 166 4.98 -11.08 17.87
N GLY A 167 4.64 -12.06 17.02
CA GLY A 167 3.30 -12.22 16.49
C GLY A 167 2.24 -12.40 17.57
N GLN A 168 2.54 -13.21 18.59
CA GLN A 168 1.64 -13.41 19.73
C GLN A 168 1.45 -12.12 20.52
N ASN A 169 2.52 -11.37 20.78
CA ASN A 169 2.44 -10.08 21.48
C ASN A 169 1.61 -9.05 20.69
N ILE A 170 1.76 -8.99 19.36
CA ILE A 170 0.95 -8.11 18.49
C ILE A 170 -0.54 -8.45 18.63
N GLU A 171 -0.87 -9.73 18.59
CA GLU A 171 -2.25 -10.21 18.71
C GLU A 171 -2.84 -9.83 20.08
N GLU A 172 -2.08 -10.00 21.17
CA GLU A 172 -2.48 -9.60 22.52
C GLU A 172 -2.64 -8.07 22.65
N GLU A 173 -1.67 -7.29 22.19
CA GLU A 173 -1.71 -5.82 22.17
C GLU A 173 -2.93 -5.29 21.40
N PHE A 174 -3.24 -5.92 20.25
CA PHE A 174 -4.39 -5.57 19.42
C PHE A 174 -5.72 -5.84 20.14
N LEU A 175 -5.89 -7.03 20.74
CA LEU A 175 -7.08 -7.39 21.51
C LEU A 175 -7.29 -6.47 22.71
N GLU A 176 -6.22 -6.13 23.42
CA GLU A 176 -6.30 -5.18 24.54
C GLU A 176 -6.69 -3.77 24.08
N ALA A 177 -6.15 -3.31 22.96
CA ALA A 177 -6.49 -2.00 22.38
C ALA A 177 -7.97 -1.94 21.98
N GLN A 178 -8.49 -3.00 21.34
CA GLN A 178 -9.91 -3.11 20.99
C GLN A 178 -10.80 -3.07 22.23
N LYS A 179 -10.45 -3.85 23.26
CA LYS A 179 -11.19 -3.88 24.53
C LYS A 179 -11.27 -2.49 25.17
N LYS A 180 -10.17 -1.75 25.22
CA LYS A 180 -10.12 -0.39 25.76
C LYS A 180 -10.98 0.58 24.94
N ARG A 181 -11.01 0.48 23.61
CA ARG A 181 -11.88 1.29 22.74
C ARG A 181 -13.35 1.04 23.06
N LEU A 182 -13.76 -0.23 23.15
CA LEU A 182 -15.13 -0.61 23.51
C LEU A 182 -15.52 -0.12 24.92
N GLU A 183 -14.65 -0.27 25.91
CA GLU A 183 -14.86 0.22 27.27
C GLU A 183 -15.04 1.76 27.33
N ASN A 184 -14.40 2.49 26.42
CA ASN A 184 -14.54 3.95 26.29
C ASN A 184 -15.74 4.39 25.40
N GLY A 185 -16.57 3.44 24.96
CA GLY A 185 -17.79 3.72 24.17
C GLY A 185 -17.55 4.02 22.70
N TYR A 186 -16.38 3.71 22.15
CA TYR A 186 -16.13 3.80 20.71
C TYR A 186 -16.67 2.55 20.02
N GLU A 187 -17.44 2.72 18.95
CA GLU A 187 -17.78 1.63 18.03
C GLU A 187 -16.53 1.27 17.22
N LEU A 188 -16.27 -0.03 17.06
CA LEU A 188 -15.24 -0.52 16.16
C LEU A 188 -15.83 -0.57 14.77
N GLU A 189 -15.30 0.21 13.82
CA GLU A 189 -15.60 0.00 12.42
C GLU A 189 -15.07 -1.39 12.02
N GLU A 190 -15.88 -2.15 11.27
CA GLU A 190 -15.58 -3.57 10.97
C GLU A 190 -14.22 -3.75 10.26
N GLU A 191 -13.75 -2.76 9.55
CA GLU A 191 -12.51 -2.78 8.75
C GLU A 191 -11.26 -2.45 9.58
N GLU A 192 -11.35 -1.54 10.56
CA GLU A 192 -10.26 -1.23 11.49
C GLU A 192 -10.02 -2.33 12.55
N ALA A 193 -10.90 -3.30 12.62
CA ALA A 193 -11.01 -4.23 13.74
C ALA A 193 -10.35 -5.59 13.49
N LYS A 194 -9.59 -5.80 12.42
CA LYS A 194 -9.11 -7.14 12.08
C LYS A 194 -7.63 -7.17 11.73
N ILE A 195 -6.93 -8.10 12.39
CA ILE A 195 -5.64 -8.59 11.94
C ILE A 195 -5.75 -10.09 11.69
N PHE A 196 -4.90 -10.62 10.83
CA PHE A 196 -4.78 -12.07 10.69
C PHE A 196 -4.16 -12.66 11.95
N PRO A 197 -4.74 -13.77 12.49
CA PRO A 197 -4.13 -14.49 13.60
C PRO A 197 -2.71 -14.94 13.24
N VAL A 198 -1.79 -14.82 14.19
CA VAL A 198 -0.39 -15.22 13.98
C VAL A 198 -0.28 -16.67 13.51
N ALA A 199 -1.12 -17.57 14.05
CA ALA A 199 -1.14 -18.97 13.63
C ALA A 199 -1.46 -19.16 12.14
N ASP A 200 -2.31 -18.31 11.55
CA ASP A 200 -2.66 -18.38 10.13
C ASP A 200 -1.54 -17.81 9.25
N ILE A 201 -0.85 -16.76 9.70
CA ILE A 201 0.34 -16.24 9.03
C ILE A 201 1.47 -17.27 9.03
N LEU A 202 1.72 -17.95 10.16
CA LEU A 202 2.73 -19.01 10.24
C LEU A 202 2.41 -20.19 9.31
N LYS A 203 1.14 -20.60 9.21
CA LYS A 203 0.71 -21.61 8.22
C LYS A 203 0.99 -21.16 6.79
N LYS A 204 0.72 -19.88 6.47
CA LYS A 204 1.05 -19.32 5.16
C LYS A 204 2.55 -19.33 4.89
N ILE A 205 3.38 -18.87 5.83
CA ILE A 205 4.85 -18.88 5.72
C ILE A 205 5.35 -20.30 5.39
N ASN A 206 4.81 -21.33 6.06
CA ASN A 206 5.19 -22.74 5.82
C ASN A 206 4.84 -23.25 4.41
N THR A 207 4.05 -22.51 3.62
CA THR A 207 3.78 -22.86 2.22
C THR A 207 4.79 -22.30 1.24
N TYR A 208 5.70 -21.43 1.68
CA TYR A 208 6.78 -20.86 0.87
C TYR A 208 8.10 -21.57 1.11
N SER A 209 8.99 -21.49 0.14
CA SER A 209 10.40 -21.80 0.38
C SER A 209 10.98 -20.79 1.36
N SER A 210 11.57 -21.26 2.45
CA SER A 210 12.09 -20.36 3.49
C SER A 210 13.45 -20.82 4.02
N ILE A 211 14.26 -19.83 4.45
CA ILE A 211 15.55 -20.01 5.10
C ILE A 211 15.51 -19.28 6.44
N GLY A 212 15.72 -20.00 7.53
CA GLY A 212 15.78 -19.44 8.88
C GLY A 212 17.22 -19.17 9.31
N PHE A 213 17.44 -18.01 9.92
CA PHE A 213 18.70 -17.65 10.57
C PHE A 213 18.51 -17.64 12.08
N PHE A 214 19.37 -18.38 12.78
CA PHE A 214 19.31 -18.51 14.23
C PHE A 214 20.67 -18.13 14.82
N ALA A 215 20.68 -17.24 15.81
CA ALA A 215 21.90 -16.96 16.57
C ALA A 215 22.27 -18.11 17.50
N LEU A 216 21.28 -18.87 18.00
CA LEU A 216 21.43 -20.06 18.82
C LEU A 216 20.51 -21.15 18.29
N GLU A 217 20.98 -22.42 18.35
CA GLU A 217 20.17 -23.58 17.98
C GLU A 217 18.94 -23.70 18.88
N MET A 218 17.75 -23.46 18.35
CA MET A 218 16.48 -23.47 19.07
C MET A 218 15.39 -24.13 18.23
N LYS A 219 14.48 -24.86 18.93
CA LYS A 219 13.27 -25.40 18.29
C LYS A 219 12.22 -24.30 18.16
N CYS A 220 11.77 -24.05 16.95
CA CYS A 220 10.69 -23.10 16.67
C CYS A 220 9.34 -23.83 16.58
N ARG A 221 8.35 -23.42 17.39
CA ARG A 221 6.99 -23.93 17.29
C ARG A 221 6.21 -23.14 16.25
N GLY A 222 5.52 -23.84 15.33
CA GLY A 222 4.65 -23.22 14.34
C GLY A 222 5.33 -22.95 12.99
N LEU A 223 6.66 -23.01 12.89
CA LEU A 223 7.39 -22.98 11.65
C LEU A 223 8.08 -24.32 11.40
N GLU A 224 7.91 -24.86 10.19
CA GLU A 224 8.58 -26.09 9.77
C GLU A 224 10.01 -25.76 9.34
N VAL A 225 10.98 -26.04 10.20
CA VAL A 225 12.41 -25.91 9.88
C VAL A 225 12.97 -27.31 9.64
N ARG A 226 13.53 -27.53 8.46
CA ARG A 226 14.33 -28.73 8.14
C ARG A 226 15.82 -28.34 8.21
N GLU A 227 16.61 -29.17 8.91
CA GLU A 227 18.07 -29.05 8.93
C GLU A 227 18.69 -29.45 7.58
#